data_2cd04ed9a2b93baf0e39d720774f6a46
#
_entry.id   2cd04ed9a2b93baf0e39d720774f6a46
#
_cell.length_a   1.000
_cell.length_b   1.000
_cell.length_c   1.000
_cell.angle_alpha   90.00
_cell.angle_beta   90.00
_cell.angle_gamma   90.00
#
_symmetry.space_group_name_H-M   'P 1'
#
loop_
_entity.id
_entity.type
_entity.pdbx_description
1 polymer ?
#
loop_
_entity_poly.entity_id
_entity_poly.type
_entity_poly.pdbx_seq_one_letter_code
_entity_poly.pdbx_strand_id
1 'polypeptide(L)'
;MDFYASVTKNMLEASGFAFERFAVLDGRNEAQAEELVRGSNLLILSGGHVPTQNAFFQKIGLRRLLQDFNGVVIGISAGSMNSADVVYAQPEEAGEAVDPAYQRFLTGLNLTKINLLPHYQDVKDDVLDGLRVFADITCPDSAGRTFYAIPDGSYLYLDACKAELRGEAYRVRDGVIRQISSHGEVVAL
;
A
#
# COMPACT_ATOMS: atom_id res chain seq x y z
N MET A 1 0.71 -17.89 -0.64
CA MET A 1 0.95 -17.02 0.55
C MET A 1 2.23 -17.40 1.26
N ASP A 2 2.41 -18.65 1.69
CA ASP A 2 3.58 -19.09 2.49
C ASP A 2 4.93 -18.88 1.80
N PHE A 3 5.01 -19.01 0.47
CA PHE A 3 6.23 -18.74 -0.29
C PHE A 3 6.70 -17.29 -0.13
N TYR A 4 5.83 -16.32 -0.39
CA TYR A 4 6.18 -14.89 -0.26
C TYR A 4 6.51 -14.50 1.17
N ALA A 5 5.80 -15.05 2.15
CA ALA A 5 6.09 -14.84 3.56
C ALA A 5 7.48 -15.36 3.93
N SER A 6 7.85 -16.55 3.43
CA SER A 6 9.19 -17.12 3.65
C SER A 6 10.28 -16.28 2.98
N VAL A 7 10.04 -15.78 1.77
CA VAL A 7 10.98 -14.87 1.08
C VAL A 7 11.20 -13.61 1.89
N THR A 8 10.12 -12.95 2.34
CA THR A 8 10.20 -11.73 3.15
C THR A 8 10.95 -11.97 4.46
N LYS A 9 10.64 -13.07 5.16
CA LYS A 9 11.34 -13.46 6.38
C LYS A 9 12.86 -13.63 6.13
N ASN A 10 13.23 -14.40 5.11
CA ASN A 10 14.61 -14.67 4.76
C ASN A 10 15.37 -13.38 4.39
N MET A 11 14.74 -12.45 3.67
CA MET A 11 15.34 -11.15 3.32
C MET A 11 15.63 -10.33 4.58
N LEU A 12 14.71 -10.27 5.52
CA LEU A 12 14.90 -9.55 6.78
C LEU A 12 16.00 -10.22 7.64
N GLU A 13 16.02 -11.54 7.73
CA GLU A 13 17.06 -12.28 8.46
C GLU A 13 18.44 -12.08 7.82
N ALA A 14 18.52 -12.09 6.48
CA ALA A 14 19.76 -11.78 5.76
C ALA A 14 20.23 -10.32 5.97
N SER A 15 19.30 -9.42 6.31
CA SER A 15 19.58 -8.03 6.67
C SER A 15 19.94 -7.85 8.15
N GLY A 16 20.07 -8.94 8.92
CA GLY A 16 20.51 -8.92 10.31
C GLY A 16 19.40 -8.88 11.36
N PHE A 17 18.13 -8.98 10.95
CA PHE A 17 17.03 -9.10 11.90
C PHE A 17 16.88 -10.55 12.40
N ALA A 18 16.43 -10.71 13.64
CA ALA A 18 16.11 -12.00 14.23
C ALA A 18 14.71 -11.96 14.80
N PHE A 19 13.94 -13.02 14.58
CA PHE A 19 12.55 -13.12 15.03
C PHE A 19 12.36 -14.30 15.97
N GLU A 20 11.86 -14.06 17.17
CA GLU A 20 11.49 -15.13 18.10
C GLU A 20 10.28 -15.93 17.60
N ARG A 21 9.35 -15.25 16.95
CA ARG A 21 8.16 -15.83 16.34
C ARG A 21 7.88 -15.19 14.99
N PHE A 22 7.36 -15.98 14.08
CA PHE A 22 6.90 -15.54 12.78
C PHE A 22 5.57 -16.23 12.47
N ALA A 23 4.58 -15.46 12.08
CA ALA A 23 3.26 -15.98 11.73
C ALA A 23 2.74 -15.31 10.44
N VAL A 24 1.97 -16.03 9.66
CA VAL A 24 1.21 -15.49 8.53
C VAL A 24 -0.24 -15.41 8.93
N LEU A 25 -0.80 -14.21 8.90
CA LEU A 25 -2.22 -13.98 9.13
C LEU A 25 -2.95 -13.94 7.79
N ASP A 26 -3.84 -14.91 7.59
CA ASP A 26 -4.67 -15.02 6.39
C ASP A 26 -6.02 -15.71 6.72
N GLY A 27 -6.78 -16.10 5.69
CA GLY A 27 -8.09 -16.74 5.90
C GLY A 27 -8.08 -18.05 6.68
N ARG A 28 -6.91 -18.68 6.90
CA ARG A 28 -6.78 -19.93 7.67
C ARG A 28 -6.84 -19.70 9.18
N ASN A 29 -6.49 -18.50 9.63
CA ASN A 29 -6.37 -18.15 11.05
C ASN A 29 -6.96 -16.78 11.41
N GLU A 30 -7.91 -16.29 10.62
CA GLU A 30 -8.54 -14.98 10.80
C GLU A 30 -9.13 -14.77 12.21
N ALA A 31 -9.62 -15.83 12.85
CA ALA A 31 -10.13 -15.78 14.21
C ALA A 31 -9.07 -15.46 15.27
N GLN A 32 -7.78 -15.62 14.93
CA GLN A 32 -6.64 -15.31 15.79
C GLN A 32 -6.06 -13.91 15.51
N ALA A 33 -6.69 -13.11 14.66
CA ALA A 33 -6.15 -11.83 14.20
C ALA A 33 -5.79 -10.90 15.36
N GLU A 34 -6.66 -10.75 16.36
CA GLU A 34 -6.40 -9.90 17.51
C GLU A 34 -5.20 -10.38 18.33
N GLU A 35 -5.11 -11.69 18.60
CA GLU A 35 -3.99 -12.28 19.34
C GLU A 35 -2.68 -12.09 18.60
N LEU A 36 -2.65 -12.38 17.30
CA LEU A 36 -1.46 -12.27 16.46
C LEU A 36 -0.98 -10.82 16.32
N VAL A 37 -1.89 -9.87 16.10
CA VAL A 37 -1.55 -8.45 16.00
C VAL A 37 -1.05 -7.91 17.33
N ARG A 38 -1.76 -8.16 18.45
CA ARG A 38 -1.34 -7.70 19.78
C ARG A 38 -0.04 -8.35 20.26
N GLY A 39 0.24 -9.58 19.83
CA GLY A 39 1.45 -10.31 20.17
C GLY A 39 2.66 -9.99 19.30
N SER A 40 2.52 -9.07 18.33
CA SER A 40 3.57 -8.70 17.38
C SER A 40 4.15 -7.33 17.71
N ASN A 41 5.41 -7.10 17.31
CA ASN A 41 6.06 -5.79 17.31
C ASN A 41 6.47 -5.33 15.90
N LEU A 42 6.27 -6.19 14.90
CA LEU A 42 6.43 -5.88 13.48
C LEU A 42 5.26 -6.49 12.72
N LEU A 43 4.58 -5.68 11.94
CA LEU A 43 3.54 -6.11 11.00
C LEU A 43 3.97 -5.78 9.58
N ILE A 44 3.85 -6.76 8.69
CA ILE A 44 4.12 -6.59 7.26
C ILE A 44 2.80 -6.79 6.51
N LEU A 45 2.31 -5.71 5.92
CA LEU A 45 1.15 -5.70 5.03
C LEU A 45 1.68 -6.02 3.63
N SER A 46 1.48 -7.25 3.19
CA SER A 46 2.02 -7.76 1.93
C SER A 46 1.35 -7.13 0.71
N GLY A 47 1.90 -7.41 -0.47
CA GLY A 47 1.27 -7.12 -1.75
C GLY A 47 0.11 -8.06 -2.08
N GLY A 48 -0.55 -7.79 -3.20
CA GLY A 48 -1.68 -8.51 -3.75
C GLY A 48 -2.70 -7.55 -4.36
N HIS A 49 -3.88 -8.04 -4.69
CA HIS A 49 -4.97 -7.23 -5.22
C HIS A 49 -5.55 -6.31 -4.11
N VAL A 50 -5.58 -5.00 -4.36
CA VAL A 50 -5.91 -3.99 -3.35
C VAL A 50 -7.30 -4.17 -2.75
N PRO A 51 -8.39 -4.32 -3.53
CA PRO A 51 -9.73 -4.53 -2.97
C PRO A 51 -9.87 -5.82 -2.18
N THR A 52 -9.27 -6.92 -2.65
CA THR A 52 -9.32 -8.23 -1.96
C THR A 52 -8.62 -8.16 -0.61
N GLN A 53 -7.45 -7.54 -0.55
CA GLN A 53 -6.74 -7.35 0.71
C GLN A 53 -7.49 -6.40 1.65
N ASN A 54 -8.08 -5.32 1.11
CA ASN A 54 -8.90 -4.39 1.88
C ASN A 54 -10.08 -5.10 2.55
N ALA A 55 -10.83 -5.92 1.78
CA ALA A 55 -11.94 -6.69 2.30
C ALA A 55 -11.53 -7.63 3.44
N PHE A 56 -10.37 -8.28 3.32
CA PHE A 56 -9.80 -9.10 4.40
C PHE A 56 -9.46 -8.27 5.64
N PHE A 57 -8.82 -7.11 5.48
CA PHE A 57 -8.49 -6.22 6.59
C PHE A 57 -9.74 -5.68 7.31
N GLN A 58 -10.80 -5.36 6.56
CA GLN A 58 -12.10 -4.99 7.14
C GLN A 58 -12.71 -6.16 7.92
N LYS A 59 -12.69 -7.37 7.36
CA LYS A 59 -13.25 -8.59 7.98
C LYS A 59 -12.63 -8.88 9.34
N ILE A 60 -11.31 -8.75 9.47
CA ILE A 60 -10.60 -9.00 10.73
C ILE A 60 -10.55 -7.77 11.65
N GLY A 61 -11.12 -6.64 11.24
CA GLY A 61 -11.12 -5.40 12.02
C GLY A 61 -9.73 -4.80 12.22
N LEU A 62 -8.81 -4.98 11.24
CA LEU A 62 -7.40 -4.60 11.39
C LEU A 62 -7.23 -3.11 11.70
N ARG A 63 -8.04 -2.23 11.08
CA ARG A 63 -8.01 -0.79 11.37
C ARG A 63 -8.15 -0.49 12.87
N ARG A 64 -9.06 -1.19 13.57
CA ARG A 64 -9.25 -1.03 15.03
C ARG A 64 -8.05 -1.58 15.80
N LEU A 65 -7.54 -2.73 15.40
CA LEU A 65 -6.41 -3.36 16.08
C LEU A 65 -5.13 -2.52 16.00
N LEU A 66 -4.97 -1.75 14.92
CA LEU A 66 -3.82 -0.87 14.71
C LEU A 66 -3.87 0.44 15.51
N GLN A 67 -5.02 0.83 16.07
CA GLN A 67 -5.12 2.06 16.87
C GLN A 67 -4.22 2.05 18.10
N ASP A 68 -4.07 0.88 18.73
CA ASP A 68 -3.26 0.67 19.94
C ASP A 68 -1.95 -0.08 19.66
N PHE A 69 -1.61 -0.25 18.38
CA PHE A 69 -0.39 -0.96 17.98
C PHE A 69 0.84 -0.07 18.11
N ASN A 70 1.80 -0.47 18.95
CA ASN A 70 3.02 0.29 19.23
C ASN A 70 4.27 -0.24 18.52
N GLY A 71 4.10 -1.14 17.56
CA GLY A 71 5.19 -1.71 16.77
C GLY A 71 5.44 -0.96 15.47
N VAL A 72 6.24 -1.57 14.62
CA VAL A 72 6.53 -1.08 13.26
C VAL A 72 5.55 -1.72 12.27
N VAL A 73 5.01 -0.93 11.34
CA VAL A 73 4.21 -1.41 10.22
C VAL A 73 4.96 -1.14 8.91
N ILE A 74 5.13 -2.16 8.11
CA ILE A 74 5.70 -2.07 6.75
C ILE A 74 4.60 -2.43 5.75
N GLY A 75 4.24 -1.50 4.89
CA GLY A 75 3.33 -1.73 3.76
C GLY A 75 4.10 -1.98 2.47
N ILE A 76 3.81 -3.06 1.78
CA ILE A 76 4.41 -3.43 0.49
C ILE A 76 3.32 -3.47 -0.56
N SER A 77 3.46 -2.75 -1.69
CA SER A 77 2.50 -2.75 -2.80
C SER A 77 1.07 -2.45 -2.29
N ALA A 78 0.10 -3.35 -2.49
CA ALA A 78 -1.27 -3.21 -1.99
C ALA A 78 -1.33 -2.91 -0.48
N GLY A 79 -0.41 -3.46 0.34
CA GLY A 79 -0.32 -3.15 1.76
C GLY A 79 0.02 -1.69 2.04
N SER A 80 0.85 -1.06 1.20
CA SER A 80 1.14 0.38 1.29
C SER A 80 -0.08 1.22 0.90
N MET A 81 -0.83 0.83 -0.12
CA MET A 81 -2.05 1.51 -0.56
C MET A 81 -3.14 1.41 0.50
N ASN A 82 -3.37 0.22 1.06
CA ASN A 82 -4.36 -0.02 2.12
C ASN A 82 -4.01 0.66 3.45
N SER A 83 -2.78 1.15 3.63
CA SER A 83 -2.37 1.92 4.81
C SER A 83 -3.03 3.30 4.90
N ALA A 84 -3.51 3.85 3.78
CA ALA A 84 -4.20 5.14 3.74
C ALA A 84 -5.54 5.09 4.49
N ASP A 85 -6.06 6.28 4.89
CA ASP A 85 -7.41 6.41 5.45
C ASP A 85 -8.49 6.18 4.40
N VAL A 86 -8.31 6.85 3.25
CA VAL A 86 -9.09 6.59 2.04
C VAL A 86 -8.13 5.97 1.02
N VAL A 87 -8.33 4.72 0.71
CA VAL A 87 -7.51 3.97 -0.26
C VAL A 87 -7.98 4.33 -1.66
N TYR A 88 -7.07 4.65 -2.54
CA TYR A 88 -7.34 4.66 -3.97
C TYR A 88 -6.98 3.29 -4.54
N ALA A 89 -8.00 2.48 -4.82
CA ALA A 89 -7.86 1.19 -5.49
C ALA A 89 -7.82 1.44 -7.00
N GLN A 90 -6.62 1.69 -7.52
CA GLN A 90 -6.39 1.79 -8.95
C GLN A 90 -6.79 0.46 -9.61
N PRO A 91 -7.55 0.46 -10.72
CA PRO A 91 -7.86 -0.79 -11.43
C PRO A 91 -6.59 -1.50 -11.89
N GLU A 92 -6.52 -2.81 -11.64
CA GLU A 92 -5.36 -3.64 -11.95
C GLU A 92 -5.71 -4.99 -12.58
N GLU A 93 -6.97 -5.44 -12.48
CA GLU A 93 -7.44 -6.69 -13.09
C GLU A 93 -8.41 -6.42 -14.26
N ALA A 94 -8.45 -7.34 -15.23
CA ALA A 94 -9.29 -7.23 -16.42
C ALA A 94 -10.77 -7.05 -16.03
N GLY A 95 -11.42 -6.06 -16.62
CA GLY A 95 -12.82 -5.69 -16.37
C GLY A 95 -13.00 -4.57 -15.37
N GLU A 96 -12.06 -4.34 -14.45
CA GLU A 96 -12.21 -3.34 -13.38
C GLU A 96 -12.24 -1.89 -13.86
N ALA A 97 -11.52 -1.61 -14.95
CA ALA A 97 -11.45 -0.24 -15.48
C ALA A 97 -12.80 0.22 -16.07
N VAL A 98 -13.61 -0.72 -16.54
CA VAL A 98 -14.89 -0.45 -17.23
C VAL A 98 -16.12 -0.88 -16.43
N ASP A 99 -15.94 -1.57 -15.29
CA ASP A 99 -17.05 -1.95 -14.41
C ASP A 99 -17.58 -0.70 -13.66
N PRO A 100 -18.82 -0.27 -13.89
CA PRO A 100 -19.40 0.86 -13.18
C PRO A 100 -19.62 0.60 -11.69
N ALA A 101 -19.57 -0.66 -11.24
CA ALA A 101 -19.70 -1.03 -9.84
C ALA A 101 -18.34 -1.09 -9.11
N TYR A 102 -17.23 -1.00 -9.84
CA TYR A 102 -15.90 -1.02 -9.23
C TYR A 102 -15.66 0.21 -8.34
N GLN A 103 -15.37 -0.05 -7.08
CA GLN A 103 -15.17 1.00 -6.09
C GLN A 103 -13.69 1.42 -6.05
N ARG A 104 -13.37 2.53 -6.70
CA ARG A 104 -12.02 3.10 -6.74
C ARG A 104 -11.55 3.70 -5.41
N PHE A 105 -12.46 4.00 -4.50
CA PHE A 105 -12.14 4.58 -3.20
C PHE A 105 -12.74 3.72 -2.08
N LEU A 106 -11.85 3.21 -1.22
CA LEU A 106 -12.21 2.29 -0.14
C LEU A 106 -11.82 2.89 1.22
N THR A 107 -12.46 2.43 2.28
CA THR A 107 -12.01 2.74 3.64
C THR A 107 -10.77 1.93 3.95
N GLY A 108 -9.64 2.59 4.29
CA GLY A 108 -8.38 1.93 4.60
C GLY A 108 -8.06 1.87 6.09
N LEU A 109 -6.80 1.59 6.38
CA LEU A 109 -6.32 1.35 7.74
C LEU A 109 -6.11 2.63 8.55
N ASN A 110 -6.08 3.82 7.90
CA ASN A 110 -5.87 5.12 8.53
C ASN A 110 -4.52 5.25 9.27
N LEU A 111 -3.48 4.62 8.75
CA LEU A 111 -2.12 4.83 9.22
C LEU A 111 -1.54 6.14 8.66
N THR A 112 -2.08 6.61 7.54
CA THR A 112 -1.69 7.86 6.87
C THR A 112 -2.87 8.47 6.12
N LYS A 113 -2.76 9.76 5.76
CA LYS A 113 -3.65 10.42 4.78
C LYS A 113 -3.06 10.45 3.36
N ILE A 114 -1.86 9.90 3.20
CA ILE A 114 -1.12 9.90 1.94
C ILE A 114 -1.50 8.65 1.15
N ASN A 115 -1.87 8.84 -0.12
CA ASN A 115 -2.14 7.76 -1.05
C ASN A 115 -0.90 7.49 -1.88
N LEU A 116 -0.34 6.29 -1.77
CA LEU A 116 0.75 5.80 -2.61
C LEU A 116 0.23 5.00 -3.79
N LEU A 117 0.90 5.12 -4.92
CA LEU A 117 0.76 4.29 -6.10
C LEU A 117 2.13 3.64 -6.38
N PRO A 118 2.37 2.42 -5.90
CA PRO A 118 3.63 1.73 -6.10
C PRO A 118 3.81 1.24 -7.54
N HIS A 119 5.01 0.74 -7.85
CA HIS A 119 5.36 0.14 -9.15
C HIS A 119 5.18 1.10 -10.35
N TYR A 120 5.35 2.42 -10.13
CA TYR A 120 5.10 3.41 -11.18
C TYR A 120 5.88 3.14 -12.47
N GLN A 121 7.10 2.62 -12.38
CA GLN A 121 7.93 2.27 -13.53
C GLN A 121 7.28 1.23 -14.43
N ASP A 122 6.48 0.33 -13.87
CA ASP A 122 5.82 -0.76 -14.58
C ASP A 122 4.43 -0.35 -15.09
N VAL A 123 3.65 0.36 -14.24
CA VAL A 123 2.22 0.62 -14.52
C VAL A 123 1.93 1.95 -15.23
N LYS A 124 2.91 2.85 -15.36
CA LYS A 124 2.68 4.21 -15.92
C LYS A 124 2.18 4.21 -17.36
N ASP A 125 2.59 3.21 -18.14
CA ASP A 125 2.24 3.05 -19.55
C ASP A 125 1.22 1.94 -19.79
N ASP A 126 0.70 1.31 -18.72
CA ASP A 126 -0.25 0.20 -18.82
C ASP A 126 -1.57 0.65 -19.44
N VAL A 127 -2.15 -0.29 -20.20
CA VAL A 127 -3.49 -0.20 -20.78
C VAL A 127 -4.33 -1.35 -20.26
N LEU A 128 -5.40 -1.03 -19.56
CA LEU A 128 -6.36 -1.98 -19.01
C LEU A 128 -7.74 -1.72 -19.61
N ASP A 129 -8.37 -2.75 -20.17
CA ASP A 129 -9.70 -2.66 -20.79
C ASP A 129 -9.78 -1.56 -21.89
N GLY A 130 -8.67 -1.29 -22.57
CA GLY A 130 -8.57 -0.26 -23.60
C GLY A 130 -8.32 1.16 -23.08
N LEU A 131 -8.19 1.36 -21.77
CA LEU A 131 -7.90 2.64 -21.12
C LEU A 131 -6.45 2.68 -20.60
N ARG A 132 -5.77 3.80 -20.79
CA ARG A 132 -4.44 4.02 -20.19
C ARG A 132 -4.62 4.28 -18.69
N VAL A 133 -4.07 3.41 -17.86
CA VAL A 133 -4.31 3.38 -16.41
C VAL A 133 -4.02 4.75 -15.77
N PHE A 134 -2.91 5.40 -16.10
CA PHE A 134 -2.60 6.72 -15.55
C PHE A 134 -3.35 7.85 -16.25
N ALA A 135 -3.31 7.90 -17.58
CA ALA A 135 -3.84 9.06 -18.30
C ALA A 135 -5.37 9.12 -18.32
N ASP A 136 -6.04 7.98 -18.49
CA ASP A 136 -7.48 7.94 -18.70
C ASP A 136 -8.26 7.59 -17.42
N ILE A 137 -7.58 7.09 -16.36
CA ILE A 137 -8.20 6.69 -15.10
C ILE A 137 -7.64 7.50 -13.93
N THR A 138 -6.34 7.32 -13.58
CA THR A 138 -5.75 7.90 -12.37
C THR A 138 -5.70 9.43 -12.41
N CYS A 139 -5.36 10.03 -13.56
CA CYS A 139 -5.35 11.47 -13.69
C CYS A 139 -6.74 12.10 -13.48
N PRO A 140 -7.83 11.63 -14.12
CA PRO A 140 -9.17 12.09 -13.81
C PRO A 140 -9.56 11.90 -12.35
N ASP A 141 -9.24 10.74 -11.75
CA ASP A 141 -9.57 10.43 -10.34
C ASP A 141 -8.81 11.32 -9.34
N SER A 142 -7.71 11.95 -9.78
CA SER A 142 -6.93 12.88 -8.96
C SER A 142 -7.54 14.28 -8.81
N ALA A 143 -8.70 14.55 -9.41
CA ALA A 143 -9.42 15.82 -9.25
C ALA A 143 -9.71 16.11 -7.78
N GLY A 144 -9.16 17.20 -7.24
CA GLY A 144 -9.26 17.57 -5.82
C GLY A 144 -8.53 16.63 -4.86
N ARG A 145 -7.72 15.68 -5.35
CA ARG A 145 -6.96 14.71 -4.57
C ARG A 145 -5.49 14.72 -4.94
N THR A 146 -4.67 14.16 -4.08
CA THR A 146 -3.25 13.98 -4.36
C THR A 146 -2.88 12.51 -4.17
N PHE A 147 -2.25 11.94 -5.19
CA PHE A 147 -1.61 10.64 -5.12
C PHE A 147 -0.11 10.79 -5.32
N TYR A 148 0.67 9.89 -4.75
CA TYR A 148 2.12 9.86 -4.94
C TYR A 148 2.49 8.54 -5.59
N ALA A 149 2.88 8.61 -6.87
CA ALA A 149 3.37 7.46 -7.63
C ALA A 149 4.87 7.30 -7.40
N ILE A 150 5.27 6.10 -7.00
CA ILE A 150 6.65 5.78 -6.65
C ILE A 150 7.13 4.52 -7.38
N PRO A 151 8.33 4.53 -7.98
CA PRO A 151 8.95 3.33 -8.49
C PRO A 151 9.50 2.46 -7.36
N ASP A 152 9.83 1.23 -7.68
CA ASP A 152 10.48 0.29 -6.77
C ASP A 152 11.80 0.85 -6.25
N GLY A 153 12.10 0.61 -4.97
CA GLY A 153 13.23 1.19 -4.28
C GLY A 153 12.95 2.55 -3.63
N SER A 154 11.81 3.20 -3.95
CA SER A 154 11.32 4.38 -3.24
C SER A 154 10.31 4.01 -2.17
N TYR A 155 10.19 4.82 -1.12
CA TYR A 155 9.24 4.54 -0.04
C TYR A 155 8.80 5.79 0.71
N LEU A 156 7.67 5.69 1.37
CA LEU A 156 7.16 6.67 2.32
C LEU A 156 7.58 6.26 3.74
N TYR A 157 8.37 7.10 4.39
CA TYR A 157 8.70 6.98 5.80
C TYR A 157 7.77 7.86 6.63
N LEU A 158 7.17 7.27 7.66
CA LEU A 158 6.26 7.96 8.57
C LEU A 158 6.70 7.72 10.01
N ASP A 159 6.76 8.78 10.79
CA ASP A 159 6.78 8.72 12.24
C ASP A 159 5.88 9.83 12.83
N ALA A 160 5.79 9.92 14.17
CA ALA A 160 4.90 10.86 14.83
C ALA A 160 5.12 12.33 14.43
N CYS A 161 6.29 12.69 13.93
CA CYS A 161 6.70 14.07 13.68
C CYS A 161 6.90 14.40 12.20
N LYS A 162 6.97 13.39 11.31
CA LYS A 162 7.32 13.60 9.92
C LYS A 162 6.77 12.56 8.96
N ALA A 163 6.54 13.01 7.73
CA ALA A 163 6.27 12.20 6.57
C ALA A 163 7.30 12.55 5.47
N GLU A 164 8.04 11.58 5.00
CA GLU A 164 9.11 11.75 4.02
C GLU A 164 8.97 10.74 2.88
N LEU A 165 8.91 11.23 1.65
CA LEU A 165 9.15 10.38 0.46
C LEU A 165 10.67 10.29 0.24
N ARG A 166 11.18 9.08 0.17
CA ARG A 166 12.59 8.79 -0.03
C ARG A 166 12.79 8.03 -1.32
N GLY A 167 13.60 8.56 -2.20
CA GLY A 167 13.82 8.08 -3.55
C GLY A 167 13.02 8.87 -4.59
N GLU A 168 12.89 8.32 -5.77
CA GLU A 168 12.14 8.92 -6.88
C GLU A 168 10.64 8.92 -6.60
N ALA A 169 9.98 10.05 -6.84
CA ALA A 169 8.54 10.17 -6.63
C ALA A 169 7.88 11.17 -7.59
N TYR A 170 6.63 10.89 -7.90
CA TYR A 170 5.77 11.71 -8.75
C TYR A 170 4.50 12.06 -8.00
N ARG A 171 4.12 13.32 -8.05
CA ARG A 171 2.82 13.79 -7.54
C ARG A 171 1.81 13.79 -8.67
N VAL A 172 0.69 13.12 -8.48
CA VAL A 172 -0.47 13.11 -9.37
C VAL A 172 -1.57 13.93 -8.68
N ARG A 173 -1.93 15.06 -9.28
CA ARG A 173 -2.96 15.94 -8.73
C ARG A 173 -3.65 16.74 -9.84
N ASP A 174 -4.98 16.82 -9.76
CA ASP A 174 -5.82 17.59 -10.68
C ASP A 174 -5.50 17.29 -12.17
N GLY A 175 -5.29 16.01 -12.48
CA GLY A 175 -4.99 15.52 -13.83
C GLY A 175 -3.52 15.66 -14.26
N VAL A 176 -2.65 16.21 -13.40
CA VAL A 176 -1.25 16.47 -13.75
C VAL A 176 -0.32 15.55 -12.97
N ILE A 177 0.61 14.90 -13.70
CA ILE A 177 1.71 14.12 -13.13
C ILE A 177 2.96 14.99 -13.15
N ARG A 178 3.61 15.15 -12.01
CA ARG A 178 4.86 15.92 -11.88
C ARG A 178 5.85 15.18 -10.99
N GLN A 179 7.06 14.97 -11.51
CA GLN A 179 8.16 14.48 -10.68
C GLN A 179 8.49 15.50 -9.58
N ILE A 180 8.64 15.02 -8.35
CA ILE A 180 8.92 15.85 -7.16
C ILE A 180 10.23 15.49 -6.48
N SER A 181 10.77 14.30 -6.74
CA SER A 181 12.10 13.88 -6.28
C SER A 181 12.73 12.89 -7.24
N SER A 182 14.05 12.77 -7.17
CA SER A 182 14.87 11.85 -7.94
C SER A 182 15.48 10.77 -7.04
N HIS A 183 16.15 9.79 -7.65
CA HIS A 183 16.82 8.72 -6.90
C HIS A 183 17.79 9.30 -5.86
N GLY A 184 17.69 8.79 -4.62
CA GLY A 184 18.51 9.22 -3.49
C GLY A 184 18.08 10.52 -2.79
N GLU A 185 17.06 11.22 -3.30
CA GLU A 185 16.52 12.42 -2.65
C GLU A 185 15.48 12.08 -1.59
N VAL A 186 15.23 13.07 -0.71
CA VAL A 186 14.22 13.03 0.34
C VAL A 186 13.35 14.28 0.25
N VAL A 187 12.03 14.08 0.22
CA VAL A 187 11.04 15.17 0.21
C VAL A 187 10.14 15.05 1.41
N ALA A 188 10.06 16.09 2.22
CA ALA A 188 9.07 16.22 3.29
C ALA A 188 7.67 16.52 2.71
N LEU A 189 6.63 15.86 3.26
CA LEU A 189 5.23 16.03 2.86
C LEU A 189 4.41 16.78 3.91
#